data_c5125d274371d1dbb4e8731085d0400f
#
_entry.id   c5125d274371d1dbb4e8731085d0400f
#
_cell.length_a   1.000
_cell.length_b   1.000
_cell.length_c   1.000
_cell.angle_alpha   90.00
_cell.angle_beta   90.00
_cell.angle_gamma   90.00
#
_symmetry.space_group_name_H-M   'P 1'
#
loop_
_entity.id
_entity.type
_entity.pdbx_description
1 polymer ?
#
loop_
_entity_poly.entity_id
_entity_poly.type
_entity_poly.pdbx_seq_one_letter_code
_entity_poly.pdbx_strand_id
1 'polypeptide(L)'
;MKLVFFDLEFSNCFSGIGKVCEFGYVMTDENFNVLEEDVFVINPGNDRENRFFIDKNNKIGYSFWYYPIEYYYEQPEFPYFYERIKSILEGEDVIAFAYSSLNDVFHLESAIKRYDLKSLDYVCFDVQKFARVLNFENKNPGLGTVANRVLKKETIESKRLHLSKDDAYITMLVFKKLFQLSNSKLKDFLDLNKNYGIRTSKYFLEKEKILKERIEREEVAKYYKEVIKHEQENLKNLKNPAKPAYFTRELRFSKANINELVSFARSKNMYLVDNPIDAEVIVYKDKNRLERLLKNIEEKDYIIFEFDESKGMKLWI
;
A
#
# COMPACT_ATOMS: atom_id res chain seq x y z
N MET A 1 13.48 0.15 27.54
CA MET A 1 12.80 -0.08 26.23
C MET A 1 12.25 -1.50 26.21
N LYS A 2 11.05 -1.70 25.68
CA LYS A 2 10.46 -3.02 25.44
C LYS A 2 10.39 -3.29 23.95
N LEU A 3 10.64 -4.53 23.55
CA LEU A 3 10.56 -4.97 22.15
C LEU A 3 9.35 -5.90 22.02
N VAL A 4 8.44 -5.59 21.13
CA VAL A 4 7.26 -6.42 20.85
C VAL A 4 7.41 -7.02 19.46
N PHE A 5 7.51 -8.33 19.39
CA PHE A 5 7.47 -9.08 18.15
C PHE A 5 6.06 -9.63 17.99
N PHE A 6 5.40 -9.35 16.87
CA PHE A 6 4.03 -9.80 16.64
C PHE A 6 3.86 -10.35 15.23
N ASP A 7 2.87 -11.18 15.09
CA ASP A 7 2.44 -11.77 13.83
C ASP A 7 0.92 -11.92 13.83
N LEU A 8 0.31 -11.88 12.66
CA LEU A 8 -1.13 -11.99 12.47
C LEU A 8 -1.46 -13.12 11.51
N GLU A 9 -2.49 -13.90 11.86
CA GLU A 9 -3.13 -14.78 10.89
C GLU A 9 -4.42 -14.16 10.37
N PHE A 10 -4.72 -14.39 9.09
CA PHE A 10 -5.86 -13.78 8.41
C PHE A 10 -6.75 -14.83 7.78
N SER A 11 -8.04 -14.58 7.82
CA SER A 11 -9.00 -15.29 6.97
C SER A 11 -8.80 -14.93 5.50
N ASN A 12 -9.42 -15.67 4.60
CA ASN A 12 -9.34 -15.40 3.17
C ASN A 12 -9.77 -13.99 2.78
N CYS A 13 -9.04 -13.45 1.81
CA CYS A 13 -9.26 -12.10 1.26
C CYS A 13 -10.22 -12.14 0.08
N PHE A 14 -11.50 -12.22 0.31
CA PHE A 14 -12.47 -11.87 -0.74
C PHE A 14 -12.47 -10.34 -0.87
N SER A 15 -12.17 -9.81 -2.05
CA SER A 15 -12.01 -8.37 -2.30
C SER A 15 -10.72 -7.75 -1.74
N GLY A 16 -9.69 -8.54 -1.48
CA GLY A 16 -8.33 -8.05 -1.21
C GLY A 16 -8.02 -7.70 0.25
N ILE A 17 -8.96 -7.85 1.20
CA ILE A 17 -8.73 -7.54 2.62
C ILE A 17 -9.14 -8.73 3.48
N GLY A 18 -8.15 -9.46 4.02
CA GLY A 18 -8.35 -10.49 5.01
C GLY A 18 -8.86 -9.92 6.33
N LYS A 19 -9.58 -10.74 7.10
CA LYS A 19 -9.96 -10.40 8.46
C LYS A 19 -8.99 -11.06 9.42
N VAL A 20 -8.51 -10.32 10.41
CA VAL A 20 -7.63 -10.84 11.44
C VAL A 20 -8.35 -11.93 12.22
N CYS A 21 -7.74 -13.10 12.35
CA CYS A 21 -8.24 -14.21 13.14
C CYS A 21 -7.26 -14.67 14.23
N GLU A 22 -5.99 -14.24 14.18
CA GLU A 22 -5.07 -14.37 15.30
C GLU A 22 -4.19 -13.12 15.41
N PHE A 23 -3.87 -12.76 16.65
CA PHE A 23 -2.81 -11.81 17.01
C PHE A 23 -1.89 -12.48 18.00
N GLY A 24 -0.74 -12.92 17.57
CA GLY A 24 0.30 -13.50 18.40
C GLY A 24 1.42 -12.50 18.69
N TYR A 25 1.94 -12.50 19.92
CA TYR A 25 3.05 -11.62 20.26
C TYR A 25 4.00 -12.22 21.29
N VAL A 26 5.22 -11.69 21.26
CA VAL A 26 6.24 -11.92 22.29
C VAL A 26 6.82 -10.56 22.65
N MET A 27 6.72 -10.18 23.91
CA MET A 27 7.31 -8.97 24.46
C MET A 27 8.60 -9.32 25.20
N THR A 28 9.68 -8.58 24.95
CA THR A 28 10.98 -8.79 25.59
C THR A 28 11.54 -7.49 26.15
N ASP A 29 12.53 -7.59 27.02
CA ASP A 29 13.45 -6.50 27.31
C ASP A 29 14.50 -6.30 26.18
N GLU A 30 15.42 -5.34 26.33
CA GLU A 30 16.50 -5.05 25.38
C GLU A 30 17.52 -6.20 25.22
N ASN A 31 17.58 -7.12 26.18
CA ASN A 31 18.43 -8.30 26.20
C ASN A 31 17.74 -9.52 25.59
N PHE A 32 16.52 -9.36 25.09
CA PHE A 32 15.66 -10.43 24.56
C PHE A 32 15.24 -11.46 25.60
N ASN A 33 15.16 -11.07 26.88
CA ASN A 33 14.48 -11.86 27.88
C ASN A 33 12.98 -11.68 27.71
N VAL A 34 12.25 -12.80 27.59
CA VAL A 34 10.79 -12.77 27.40
C VAL A 34 10.14 -12.28 28.68
N LEU A 35 9.36 -11.22 28.57
CA LEU A 35 8.57 -10.62 29.64
C LEU A 35 7.14 -11.12 29.61
N GLU A 36 6.59 -11.29 28.42
CA GLU A 36 5.21 -11.72 28.19
C GLU A 36 5.10 -12.31 26.78
N GLU A 37 4.27 -13.35 26.62
CA GLU A 37 3.89 -13.88 25.31
C GLU A 37 2.47 -14.43 25.38
N ASP A 38 1.69 -14.21 24.31
CA ASP A 38 0.32 -14.73 24.21
C ASP A 38 -0.18 -14.76 22.77
N VAL A 39 -1.36 -15.34 22.57
CA VAL A 39 -2.10 -15.31 21.31
C VAL A 39 -3.57 -15.01 21.56
N PHE A 40 -4.11 -14.03 20.88
CA PHE A 40 -5.54 -13.76 20.84
C PHE A 40 -6.12 -14.43 19.61
N VAL A 41 -6.97 -15.42 19.84
CA VAL A 41 -7.75 -16.04 18.76
C VAL A 41 -9.03 -15.23 18.62
N ILE A 42 -9.30 -14.77 17.40
CA ILE A 42 -10.27 -13.73 17.11
C ILE A 42 -11.31 -14.27 16.13
N ASN A 43 -12.57 -14.11 16.47
CA ASN A 43 -13.66 -14.40 15.56
C ASN A 43 -13.62 -13.38 14.39
N PRO A 44 -13.45 -13.83 13.12
CA PRO A 44 -13.43 -12.91 11.97
C PRO A 44 -14.80 -12.32 11.63
N GLY A 45 -15.83 -12.64 12.41
CA GLY A 45 -17.23 -12.27 12.21
C GLY A 45 -18.01 -13.33 11.44
N ASN A 46 -19.33 -13.25 11.53
CA ASN A 46 -20.22 -14.20 10.86
C ASN A 46 -20.16 -14.08 9.35
N ASP A 47 -19.77 -15.17 8.69
CA ASP A 47 -20.03 -15.38 7.29
C ASP A 47 -20.90 -16.64 7.13
N ARG A 48 -22.16 -16.47 6.75
CA ARG A 48 -23.14 -17.57 6.61
C ARG A 48 -22.66 -18.70 5.68
N GLU A 49 -21.70 -18.44 4.82
CA GLU A 49 -21.15 -19.38 3.83
C GLU A 49 -19.76 -19.90 4.21
N ASN A 50 -19.25 -19.63 5.42
CA ASN A 50 -17.89 -19.98 5.87
C ASN A 50 -16.77 -19.54 4.90
N ARG A 51 -17.02 -18.51 4.08
CA ARG A 51 -16.09 -18.08 3.03
C ARG A 51 -14.75 -17.58 3.55
N PHE A 52 -14.71 -17.13 4.80
CA PHE A 52 -13.46 -16.66 5.40
C PHE A 52 -12.40 -17.74 5.53
N PHE A 53 -12.80 -19.02 5.57
CA PHE A 53 -11.90 -20.16 5.72
C PHE A 53 -11.85 -21.07 4.48
N ILE A 54 -12.31 -20.59 3.33
CA ILE A 54 -12.28 -21.33 2.06
C ILE A 54 -11.05 -20.90 1.24
N ASP A 55 -10.30 -21.85 0.69
CA ASP A 55 -9.17 -21.58 -0.20
C ASP A 55 -9.65 -21.10 -1.60
N LYS A 56 -8.67 -20.70 -2.44
CA LYS A 56 -8.94 -20.27 -3.82
C LYS A 56 -9.61 -21.33 -4.71
N ASN A 57 -9.68 -22.59 -4.25
CA ASN A 57 -10.32 -23.70 -4.97
C ASN A 57 -11.67 -24.06 -4.34
N ASN A 58 -12.25 -23.21 -3.52
CA ASN A 58 -13.48 -23.44 -2.75
C ASN A 58 -13.42 -24.64 -1.79
N LYS A 59 -12.23 -25.04 -1.39
CA LYS A 59 -12.06 -26.05 -0.35
C LYS A 59 -11.87 -25.36 0.99
N ILE A 60 -12.52 -25.87 2.03
CA ILE A 60 -12.27 -25.44 3.40
C ILE A 60 -10.82 -25.75 3.71
N GLY A 61 -10.00 -24.71 3.83
CA GLY A 61 -8.56 -24.82 3.98
C GLY A 61 -8.15 -25.00 5.43
N TYR A 62 -8.03 -26.23 5.88
CA TYR A 62 -7.46 -26.55 7.19
C TYR A 62 -5.92 -26.40 7.25
N SER A 63 -5.27 -26.08 6.15
CA SER A 63 -3.82 -26.17 6.05
C SER A 63 -3.05 -24.93 6.56
N PHE A 64 -3.75 -23.80 6.78
CA PHE A 64 -3.11 -22.54 7.15
C PHE A 64 -3.48 -22.05 8.57
N TRP A 65 -4.55 -22.59 9.15
CA TRP A 65 -5.00 -22.18 10.49
C TRP A 65 -4.72 -23.30 11.49
N TYR A 66 -4.24 -22.88 12.64
CA TYR A 66 -3.84 -23.80 13.69
C TYR A 66 -5.05 -24.45 14.39
N TYR A 67 -6.09 -23.68 14.66
CA TYR A 67 -7.28 -24.15 15.35
C TYR A 67 -8.36 -24.61 14.37
N PRO A 68 -9.27 -25.50 14.77
CA PRO A 68 -10.49 -25.78 14.01
C PRO A 68 -11.30 -24.51 13.76
N ILE A 69 -12.01 -24.44 12.64
CA ILE A 69 -12.77 -23.23 12.23
C ILE A 69 -13.83 -22.89 13.27
N GLU A 70 -14.47 -23.90 13.84
CA GLU A 70 -15.48 -23.76 14.88
C GLU A 70 -14.92 -23.03 16.10
N TYR A 71 -13.68 -23.29 16.46
CA TYR A 71 -13.00 -22.64 17.58
C TYR A 71 -12.84 -21.13 17.36
N TYR A 72 -12.53 -20.70 16.11
CA TYR A 72 -12.45 -19.26 15.80
C TYR A 72 -13.82 -18.58 15.98
N TYR A 73 -14.91 -19.22 15.53
CA TYR A 73 -16.26 -18.66 15.65
C TYR A 73 -16.77 -18.59 17.09
N GLU A 74 -16.23 -19.39 18.00
CA GLU A 74 -16.55 -19.36 19.43
C GLU A 74 -15.82 -18.24 20.18
N GLN A 75 -14.80 -17.61 19.56
CA GLN A 75 -14.03 -16.56 20.19
C GLN A 75 -14.73 -15.19 20.08
N PRO A 76 -14.36 -14.23 20.95
CA PRO A 76 -14.77 -12.84 20.78
C PRO A 76 -14.29 -12.25 19.46
N GLU A 77 -15.02 -11.27 18.94
CA GLU A 77 -14.59 -10.46 17.79
C GLU A 77 -13.51 -9.45 18.16
N PHE A 78 -12.84 -8.88 17.16
CA PHE A 78 -11.70 -7.97 17.29
C PHE A 78 -11.88 -6.84 18.33
N PRO A 79 -13.03 -6.15 18.48
CA PRO A 79 -13.19 -5.07 19.46
C PRO A 79 -12.92 -5.49 20.91
N TYR A 80 -13.17 -6.76 21.26
CA TYR A 80 -12.90 -7.28 22.60
C TYR A 80 -11.40 -7.22 22.94
N PHE A 81 -10.53 -7.43 21.96
CA PHE A 81 -9.08 -7.47 22.15
C PHE A 81 -8.39 -6.12 21.92
N TYR A 82 -9.11 -5.15 21.35
CA TYR A 82 -8.52 -3.90 20.87
C TYR A 82 -7.72 -3.13 21.93
N GLU A 83 -8.28 -2.91 23.12
CA GLU A 83 -7.58 -2.15 24.17
C GLU A 83 -6.31 -2.89 24.64
N ARG A 84 -6.34 -4.22 24.65
CA ARG A 84 -5.16 -5.01 24.99
C ARG A 84 -4.09 -4.93 23.91
N ILE A 85 -4.46 -5.10 22.64
CA ILE A 85 -3.55 -4.93 21.50
C ILE A 85 -2.94 -3.52 21.50
N LYS A 86 -3.75 -2.51 21.74
CA LYS A 86 -3.31 -1.12 21.89
C LYS A 86 -2.28 -0.97 23.01
N SER A 87 -2.53 -1.51 24.20
CA SER A 87 -1.58 -1.44 25.32
C SER A 87 -0.25 -2.15 25.04
N ILE A 88 -0.27 -3.19 24.20
CA ILE A 88 0.93 -3.92 23.78
C ILE A 88 1.74 -3.10 22.79
N LEU A 89 1.10 -2.46 21.79
CA LEU A 89 1.77 -1.79 20.68
C LEU A 89 2.07 -0.30 20.95
N GLU A 90 1.20 0.40 21.69
CA GLU A 90 1.36 1.83 22.07
C GLU A 90 1.90 2.01 23.48
N GLY A 91 2.42 0.97 24.12
CA GLY A 91 3.00 1.06 25.46
C GLY A 91 4.18 2.05 25.51
N GLU A 92 4.44 2.57 26.71
CA GLU A 92 5.58 3.45 26.94
C GLU A 92 6.91 2.73 26.63
N ASP A 93 7.78 3.38 25.86
CA ASP A 93 9.06 2.82 25.42
C ASP A 93 8.95 1.49 24.65
N VAL A 94 7.87 1.28 23.92
CA VAL A 94 7.68 0.09 23.07
C VAL A 94 8.16 0.35 21.64
N ILE A 95 8.86 -0.63 21.08
CA ILE A 95 9.17 -0.74 19.65
C ILE A 95 8.61 -2.09 19.16
N ALA A 96 7.77 -2.04 18.14
CA ALA A 96 7.20 -3.23 17.54
C ALA A 96 8.04 -3.75 16.36
N PHE A 97 7.98 -5.05 16.14
CA PHE A 97 8.66 -5.76 15.06
C PHE A 97 7.70 -6.81 14.48
N ALA A 98 7.66 -6.94 13.16
CA ALA A 98 6.98 -8.03 12.49
C ALA A 98 7.79 -8.50 11.27
N TYR A 99 7.54 -9.72 10.82
CA TYR A 99 8.20 -10.24 9.62
C TYR A 99 7.36 -9.89 8.38
N SER A 100 7.94 -9.11 7.45
CA SER A 100 7.16 -8.51 6.34
C SER A 100 6.05 -7.57 6.84
N SER A 101 6.40 -6.70 7.78
CA SER A 101 5.54 -5.93 8.68
C SER A 101 4.42 -5.14 8.03
N LEU A 102 4.56 -4.71 6.77
CA LEU A 102 3.52 -3.92 6.09
C LEU A 102 2.21 -4.69 5.91
N ASN A 103 2.30 -6.02 5.77
CA ASN A 103 1.13 -6.88 5.65
C ASN A 103 0.32 -6.89 6.96
N ASP A 104 1.01 -7.15 8.07
CA ASP A 104 0.40 -7.17 9.41
C ASP A 104 -0.16 -5.81 9.80
N VAL A 105 0.62 -4.76 9.63
CA VAL A 105 0.20 -3.37 9.91
C VAL A 105 -1.04 -2.98 9.11
N PHE A 106 -1.10 -3.35 7.82
CA PHE A 106 -2.26 -3.06 6.97
C PHE A 106 -3.51 -3.82 7.39
N HIS A 107 -3.41 -5.10 7.71
CA HIS A 107 -4.56 -5.91 8.12
C HIS A 107 -5.07 -5.52 9.51
N LEU A 108 -4.16 -5.18 10.43
CA LEU A 108 -4.52 -4.66 11.75
C LEU A 108 -5.28 -3.33 11.63
N GLU A 109 -4.78 -2.39 10.85
CA GLU A 109 -5.47 -1.11 10.59
C GLU A 109 -6.82 -1.32 9.91
N SER A 110 -6.92 -2.29 9.00
CA SER A 110 -8.19 -2.64 8.35
C SER A 110 -9.20 -3.23 9.33
N ALA A 111 -8.75 -4.02 10.31
CA ALA A 111 -9.61 -4.52 11.39
C ALA A 111 -10.09 -3.38 12.29
N ILE A 112 -9.19 -2.47 12.69
CA ILE A 112 -9.50 -1.27 13.48
C ILE A 112 -10.57 -0.42 12.79
N LYS A 113 -10.36 -0.07 11.52
CA LYS A 113 -11.30 0.75 10.71
C LYS A 113 -12.65 0.07 10.49
N ARG A 114 -12.69 -1.27 10.37
CA ARG A 114 -13.94 -2.02 10.19
C ARG A 114 -14.89 -1.86 11.37
N TYR A 115 -14.37 -1.70 12.57
CA TYR A 115 -15.16 -1.52 13.80
C TYR A 115 -15.20 -0.07 14.28
N ASP A 116 -14.81 0.88 13.41
CA ASP A 116 -14.80 2.32 13.70
C ASP A 116 -14.00 2.68 14.96
N LEU A 117 -12.92 1.95 15.22
CA LEU A 117 -12.02 2.15 16.34
C LEU A 117 -10.91 3.16 15.96
N LYS A 118 -10.26 3.75 16.96
CA LYS A 118 -9.19 4.71 16.74
C LYS A 118 -7.93 4.01 16.24
N SER A 119 -7.34 4.47 15.13
CA SER A 119 -6.07 3.97 14.59
C SER A 119 -4.95 4.06 15.63
N LEU A 120 -4.08 3.03 15.65
CA LEU A 120 -2.96 2.95 16.58
C LEU A 120 -1.74 3.69 16.04
N ASP A 121 -0.98 4.35 16.94
CA ASP A 121 0.25 5.06 16.61
C ASP A 121 1.48 4.44 17.27
N TYR A 122 2.15 3.55 16.58
CA TYR A 122 3.35 2.87 17.05
C TYR A 122 4.43 2.82 15.97
N VAL A 123 5.67 2.55 16.39
CA VAL A 123 6.78 2.30 15.47
C VAL A 123 6.92 0.80 15.26
N CYS A 124 6.89 0.36 14.00
CA CYS A 124 7.06 -1.03 13.62
C CYS A 124 8.24 -1.21 12.65
N PHE A 125 9.19 -2.06 12.99
CA PHE A 125 10.31 -2.45 12.14
C PHE A 125 10.02 -3.76 11.40
N ASP A 126 10.45 -3.80 10.14
CA ASP A 126 10.33 -4.97 9.26
C ASP A 126 11.56 -5.88 9.37
N VAL A 127 11.43 -7.00 10.06
CA VAL A 127 12.52 -7.96 10.28
C VAL A 127 13.03 -8.58 8.97
N GLN A 128 12.16 -8.74 7.97
CA GLN A 128 12.57 -9.25 6.65
C GLN A 128 13.63 -8.35 5.99
N LYS A 129 13.56 -7.03 6.20
CA LYS A 129 14.55 -6.10 5.64
C LYS A 129 15.93 -6.27 6.24
N PHE A 130 16.02 -6.58 7.53
CA PHE A 130 17.30 -6.88 8.18
C PHE A 130 17.93 -8.17 7.64
N ALA A 131 17.12 -9.15 7.21
CA ALA A 131 17.62 -10.40 6.65
C ALA A 131 18.36 -10.23 5.30
N ARG A 132 18.28 -9.08 4.65
CA ARG A 132 18.99 -8.78 3.39
C ARG A 132 20.50 -8.88 3.53
N VAL A 133 21.06 -8.68 4.71
CA VAL A 133 22.50 -8.86 4.99
C VAL A 133 22.98 -10.28 4.72
N LEU A 134 22.08 -11.26 4.73
CA LEU A 134 22.40 -12.66 4.49
C LEU A 134 22.52 -13.03 3.00
N ASN A 135 22.29 -12.09 2.08
CA ASN A 135 22.44 -12.25 0.63
C ASN A 135 21.74 -13.47 0.07
N PHE A 136 20.43 -13.60 0.34
CA PHE A 136 19.59 -14.61 -0.31
C PHE A 136 19.38 -14.27 -1.79
N GLU A 137 19.24 -15.28 -2.65
CA GLU A 137 18.86 -15.09 -4.07
C GLU A 137 17.50 -14.37 -4.18
N ASN A 138 16.52 -14.77 -3.37
CA ASN A 138 15.28 -14.04 -3.22
C ASN A 138 15.49 -12.82 -2.33
N LYS A 139 15.19 -11.63 -2.85
CA LYS A 139 15.31 -10.35 -2.11
C LYS A 139 14.37 -10.26 -0.91
N ASN A 140 13.30 -11.04 -0.89
CA ASN A 140 12.31 -11.09 0.19
C ASN A 140 12.09 -12.56 0.62
N PRO A 141 13.07 -13.18 1.32
CA PRO A 141 12.95 -14.57 1.78
C PRO A 141 11.84 -14.69 2.84
N GLY A 142 11.10 -15.79 2.86
CA GLY A 142 10.12 -16.09 3.90
C GLY A 142 10.75 -16.34 5.27
N LEU A 143 9.99 -16.17 6.35
CA LEU A 143 10.44 -16.34 7.74
C LEU A 143 11.12 -17.70 7.94
N GLY A 144 10.48 -18.80 7.52
CA GLY A 144 11.03 -20.14 7.65
C GLY A 144 12.38 -20.30 6.93
N THR A 145 12.55 -19.68 5.76
CA THR A 145 13.82 -19.72 5.01
C THR A 145 14.95 -19.03 5.78
N VAL A 146 14.67 -17.87 6.36
CA VAL A 146 15.65 -17.13 7.16
C VAL A 146 15.95 -17.86 8.47
N ALA A 147 14.92 -18.32 9.17
CA ALA A 147 15.04 -19.07 10.42
C ALA A 147 15.95 -20.32 10.22
N ASN A 148 15.68 -21.13 9.19
CA ASN A 148 16.50 -22.30 8.88
C ASN A 148 17.99 -21.98 8.63
N ARG A 149 18.32 -20.76 8.20
CA ARG A 149 19.70 -20.34 7.97
C ARG A 149 20.41 -19.86 9.22
N VAL A 150 19.67 -19.21 10.15
CA VAL A 150 20.30 -18.52 11.29
C VAL A 150 20.03 -19.17 12.64
N LEU A 151 19.04 -20.04 12.76
CA LEU A 151 18.66 -20.73 13.99
C LEU A 151 19.01 -22.22 13.92
N LYS A 152 19.08 -22.84 15.10
CA LYS A 152 19.24 -24.30 15.19
C LYS A 152 17.94 -25.00 14.80
N LYS A 153 18.05 -26.15 14.15
CA LYS A 153 16.89 -26.93 13.68
C LYS A 153 15.93 -27.31 14.82
N GLU A 154 16.47 -27.73 15.97
CA GLU A 154 15.68 -28.11 17.13
C GLU A 154 14.83 -26.93 17.68
N THR A 155 15.35 -25.71 17.55
CA THR A 155 14.60 -24.49 17.95
C THR A 155 13.38 -24.26 17.06
N ILE A 156 13.53 -24.50 15.75
CA ILE A 156 12.43 -24.33 14.79
C ILE A 156 11.41 -25.46 14.95
N GLU A 157 11.87 -26.70 15.09
CA GLU A 157 11.01 -27.86 15.26
C GLU A 157 10.22 -27.88 16.59
N SER A 158 10.69 -27.13 17.60
CA SER A 158 9.94 -26.92 18.85
C SER A 158 8.77 -25.96 18.72
N LYS A 159 8.65 -25.26 17.59
CA LYS A 159 7.63 -24.25 17.31
C LYS A 159 6.71 -24.72 16.19
N ARG A 160 5.49 -24.21 16.21
CA ARG A 160 4.45 -24.58 15.24
C ARG A 160 4.27 -23.43 14.26
N LEU A 161 4.83 -23.59 13.05
CA LEU A 161 4.64 -22.64 11.97
C LEU A 161 3.14 -22.45 11.69
N HIS A 162 2.74 -21.23 11.38
CA HIS A 162 1.35 -20.78 11.21
C HIS A 162 0.52 -20.76 12.50
N LEU A 163 1.17 -20.69 13.65
CA LEU A 163 0.59 -20.18 14.89
C LEU A 163 1.23 -18.80 15.13
N SER A 164 0.45 -17.75 15.09
CA SER A 164 0.95 -16.36 15.13
C SER A 164 1.90 -16.07 16.30
N LYS A 165 1.66 -16.65 17.48
CA LYS A 165 2.59 -16.53 18.61
C LYS A 165 3.95 -17.18 18.33
N ASP A 166 3.96 -18.37 17.73
CA ASP A 166 5.21 -19.09 17.44
C ASP A 166 5.98 -18.40 16.31
N ASP A 167 5.29 -17.84 15.32
CA ASP A 167 5.91 -17.05 14.26
C ASP A 167 6.46 -15.70 14.79
N ALA A 168 5.77 -15.05 15.72
CA ALA A 168 6.30 -13.90 16.47
C ALA A 168 7.56 -14.26 17.26
N TYR A 169 7.58 -15.42 17.92
CA TYR A 169 8.75 -15.92 18.68
C TYR A 169 9.93 -16.21 17.74
N ILE A 170 9.71 -16.87 16.62
CA ILE A 170 10.75 -17.13 15.61
C ILE A 170 11.26 -15.80 15.04
N THR A 171 10.38 -14.84 14.77
CA THR A 171 10.74 -13.49 14.32
C THR A 171 11.66 -12.80 15.31
N MET A 172 11.38 -12.90 16.62
CA MET A 172 12.25 -12.40 17.69
C MET A 172 13.62 -13.04 17.65
N LEU A 173 13.70 -14.37 17.54
CA LEU A 173 14.98 -15.08 17.50
C LEU A 173 15.80 -14.75 16.26
N VAL A 174 15.14 -14.64 15.10
CA VAL A 174 15.77 -14.21 13.84
C VAL A 174 16.34 -12.81 14.02
N PHE A 175 15.56 -11.83 14.49
CA PHE A 175 16.02 -10.48 14.71
C PHE A 175 17.20 -10.43 15.69
N LYS A 176 17.11 -11.16 16.81
CA LYS A 176 18.23 -11.28 17.79
C LYS A 176 19.52 -11.75 17.12
N LYS A 177 19.45 -12.75 16.25
CA LYS A 177 20.61 -13.25 15.52
C LYS A 177 21.17 -12.24 14.53
N LEU A 178 20.32 -11.56 13.77
CA LEU A 178 20.73 -10.52 12.82
C LEU A 178 21.35 -9.32 13.55
N PHE A 179 20.79 -8.92 14.67
CA PHE A 179 21.34 -7.87 15.54
C PHE A 179 22.73 -8.25 16.08
N GLN A 180 22.90 -9.49 16.56
CA GLN A 180 24.20 -9.98 17.07
C GLN A 180 25.31 -9.90 16.01
N LEU A 181 24.99 -10.00 14.72
CA LEU A 181 25.97 -9.86 13.63
C LEU A 181 26.48 -8.41 13.48
N SER A 182 25.75 -7.42 13.97
CA SER A 182 26.12 -6.01 13.84
C SER A 182 27.20 -5.54 14.81
N ASN A 183 27.40 -6.29 15.90
CA ASN A 183 28.32 -5.94 17.00
C ASN A 183 28.13 -4.49 17.52
N SER A 184 26.92 -3.98 17.54
CA SER A 184 26.55 -2.63 17.95
C SER A 184 25.56 -2.63 19.12
N LYS A 185 25.30 -1.46 19.73
CA LYS A 185 24.20 -1.30 20.67
C LYS A 185 22.86 -1.32 19.93
N LEU A 186 21.81 -1.83 20.55
CA LEU A 186 20.50 -1.97 19.92
C LEU A 186 19.95 -0.64 19.38
N LYS A 187 20.07 0.43 20.17
CA LYS A 187 19.64 1.77 19.75
C LYS A 187 20.35 2.23 18.48
N ASP A 188 21.69 2.11 18.45
CA ASP A 188 22.49 2.53 17.30
C ASP A 188 22.15 1.68 16.06
N PHE A 189 21.92 0.37 16.26
CA PHE A 189 21.49 -0.53 15.19
C PHE A 189 20.14 -0.14 14.58
N LEU A 190 19.17 0.22 15.41
CA LEU A 190 17.86 0.68 14.94
C LEU A 190 17.95 2.05 14.27
N ASP A 191 18.73 2.98 14.81
CA ASP A 191 18.93 4.31 14.23
C ASP A 191 19.59 4.25 12.84
N LEU A 192 20.59 3.38 12.65
CA LEU A 192 21.21 3.13 11.35
C LEU A 192 20.24 2.53 10.34
N ASN A 193 19.29 1.74 10.80
CA ASN A 193 18.28 1.06 9.97
C ASN A 193 16.89 1.66 10.09
N LYS A 194 16.77 2.95 10.43
CA LYS A 194 15.47 3.62 10.63
C LYS A 194 14.52 3.53 9.42
N ASN A 195 15.08 3.38 8.20
CA ASN A 195 14.31 3.17 6.96
C ASN A 195 13.65 1.79 6.87
N TYR A 196 13.96 0.86 7.76
CA TYR A 196 13.28 -0.43 7.88
C TYR A 196 12.05 -0.35 8.80
N GLY A 197 11.92 0.74 9.56
CA GLY A 197 10.78 1.01 10.42
C GLY A 197 9.80 2.01 9.80
N ILE A 198 8.56 1.93 10.23
CA ILE A 198 7.51 2.90 9.93
C ILE A 198 6.85 3.36 11.22
N ARG A 199 6.41 4.63 11.27
CA ARG A 199 5.43 5.09 12.24
C ARG A 199 4.05 5.00 11.61
N THR A 200 3.17 4.19 12.19
CA THR A 200 1.90 3.80 11.55
C THR A 200 1.00 4.98 11.24
N SER A 201 0.85 5.93 12.16
CA SER A 201 0.05 7.14 11.95
C SER A 201 0.52 7.95 10.73
N LYS A 202 1.84 8.18 10.63
CA LYS A 202 2.43 8.90 9.50
C LYS A 202 2.27 8.13 8.20
N TYR A 203 2.51 6.82 8.23
CA TYR A 203 2.38 5.95 7.05
C TYR A 203 0.96 5.98 6.48
N PHE A 204 -0.07 5.81 7.31
CA PHE A 204 -1.45 5.79 6.84
C PHE A 204 -1.93 7.17 6.38
N LEU A 205 -1.54 8.25 7.07
CA LEU A 205 -1.83 9.61 6.63
C LEU A 205 -1.28 9.89 5.22
N GLU A 206 -0.05 9.46 4.96
CA GLU A 206 0.59 9.62 3.64
C GLU A 206 -0.11 8.77 2.57
N LYS A 207 -0.52 7.53 2.90
CA LYS A 207 -1.32 6.67 2.01
C LYS A 207 -2.68 7.26 1.67
N GLU A 208 -3.38 7.81 2.66
CA GLU A 208 -4.68 8.48 2.45
C GLU A 208 -4.55 9.71 1.56
N LYS A 209 -3.50 10.50 1.74
CA LYS A 209 -3.20 11.65 0.87
C LYS A 209 -2.98 11.19 -0.58
N ILE A 210 -2.13 10.19 -0.80
CA ILE A 210 -1.86 9.63 -2.14
C ILE A 210 -3.15 9.09 -2.79
N LEU A 211 -3.99 8.40 -2.00
CA LEU A 211 -5.26 7.87 -2.50
C LEU A 211 -6.23 8.98 -2.91
N LYS A 212 -6.39 10.02 -2.09
CA LYS A 212 -7.22 11.19 -2.42
C LYS A 212 -6.75 11.87 -3.71
N GLU A 213 -5.45 12.14 -3.84
CA GLU A 213 -4.88 12.73 -5.05
C GLU A 213 -5.08 11.83 -6.29
N ARG A 214 -5.08 10.50 -6.11
CA ARG A 214 -5.35 9.56 -7.20
C ARG A 214 -6.82 9.62 -7.63
N ILE A 215 -7.75 9.59 -6.68
CA ILE A 215 -9.19 9.68 -6.95
C ILE A 215 -9.50 11.00 -7.67
N GLU A 216 -8.98 12.12 -7.18
CA GLU A 216 -9.16 13.43 -7.83
C GLU A 216 -8.65 13.42 -9.28
N ARG A 217 -7.48 12.83 -9.54
CA ARG A 217 -6.95 12.70 -10.91
C ARG A 217 -7.83 11.82 -11.81
N GLU A 218 -8.36 10.72 -11.27
CA GLU A 218 -9.27 9.83 -12.00
C GLU A 218 -10.59 10.54 -12.33
N GLU A 219 -11.15 11.32 -11.41
CA GLU A 219 -12.36 12.14 -11.64
C GLU A 219 -12.13 13.22 -12.70
N VAL A 220 -10.99 13.93 -12.64
CA VAL A 220 -10.64 14.93 -13.65
C VAL A 220 -10.47 14.29 -15.02
N ALA A 221 -9.82 13.13 -15.10
CA ALA A 221 -9.67 12.40 -16.36
C ALA A 221 -11.00 11.92 -16.95
N LYS A 222 -11.92 11.47 -16.10
CA LYS A 222 -13.29 11.10 -16.50
C LYS A 222 -14.04 12.30 -17.05
N TYR A 223 -14.03 13.42 -16.32
CA TYR A 223 -14.66 14.66 -16.73
C TYR A 223 -14.13 15.15 -18.08
N TYR A 224 -12.81 15.09 -18.30
CA TYR A 224 -12.18 15.45 -19.58
C TYR A 224 -12.74 14.63 -20.76
N LYS A 225 -12.90 13.32 -20.57
CA LYS A 225 -13.49 12.44 -21.60
C LYS A 225 -14.96 12.78 -21.91
N GLU A 226 -15.75 13.09 -20.87
CA GLU A 226 -17.14 13.51 -21.03
C GLU A 226 -17.24 14.83 -21.81
N VAL A 227 -16.37 15.79 -21.49
CA VAL A 227 -16.28 17.08 -22.21
C VAL A 227 -15.92 16.88 -23.67
N ILE A 228 -14.89 16.06 -23.98
CA ILE A 228 -14.51 15.76 -25.35
C ILE A 228 -15.68 15.15 -26.14
N LYS A 229 -16.37 14.19 -25.55
CA LYS A 229 -17.52 13.55 -26.20
C LYS A 229 -18.59 14.57 -26.57
N HIS A 230 -18.93 15.44 -25.62
CA HIS A 230 -19.91 16.51 -25.84
C HIS A 230 -19.44 17.52 -26.91
N GLU A 231 -18.18 17.90 -26.91
CA GLU A 231 -17.61 18.78 -27.95
C GLU A 231 -17.67 18.15 -29.34
N GLN A 232 -17.33 16.86 -29.45
CA GLN A 232 -17.37 16.14 -30.72
C GLN A 232 -18.81 16.01 -31.26
N GLU A 233 -19.82 15.85 -30.40
CA GLU A 233 -21.24 15.84 -30.80
C GLU A 233 -21.66 17.20 -31.36
N ASN A 234 -21.21 18.30 -30.76
CA ASN A 234 -21.51 19.66 -31.23
C ASN A 234 -20.83 20.00 -32.58
N LEU A 235 -19.65 19.43 -32.84
CA LEU A 235 -18.89 19.67 -34.06
C LEU A 235 -19.56 19.12 -35.33
N LYS A 236 -20.40 18.09 -35.23
CA LYS A 236 -21.13 17.51 -36.37
C LYS A 236 -22.04 18.52 -37.07
N ASN A 237 -22.32 19.66 -36.41
CA ASN A 237 -23.21 20.71 -36.90
C ASN A 237 -22.45 21.97 -37.39
N LEU A 238 -21.11 21.98 -37.39
CA LEU A 238 -20.32 23.14 -37.81
C LEU A 238 -19.97 23.10 -39.31
N LYS A 239 -20.17 24.25 -39.97
CA LYS A 239 -19.89 24.41 -41.42
C LYS A 239 -18.37 24.53 -41.77
N ASN A 240 -17.51 24.83 -40.79
CA ASN A 240 -16.07 24.95 -40.96
C ASN A 240 -15.35 23.89 -40.13
N PRO A 241 -14.41 23.12 -40.69
CA PRO A 241 -13.67 22.13 -39.93
C PRO A 241 -12.74 22.80 -38.92
N ALA A 242 -13.06 22.69 -37.65
CA ALA A 242 -12.13 23.04 -36.59
C ALA A 242 -11.00 22.01 -36.50
N LYS A 243 -9.80 22.42 -36.09
CA LYS A 243 -8.64 21.53 -35.98
C LYS A 243 -8.66 20.73 -34.68
N PRO A 244 -8.43 19.40 -34.73
CA PRO A 244 -8.31 18.60 -33.53
C PRO A 244 -7.02 18.96 -32.76
N ALA A 245 -7.17 19.28 -31.48
CA ALA A 245 -6.09 19.69 -30.58
C ALA A 245 -5.98 18.77 -29.36
N TYR A 246 -4.77 18.26 -29.13
CA TYR A 246 -4.42 17.53 -27.92
C TYR A 246 -3.70 18.46 -26.95
N PHE A 247 -4.24 18.55 -25.74
CA PHE A 247 -3.61 19.27 -24.62
C PHE A 247 -2.90 18.27 -23.73
N THR A 248 -1.61 18.49 -23.45
CA THR A 248 -0.86 17.58 -22.59
C THR A 248 -1.42 17.51 -21.18
N ARG A 249 -1.16 16.40 -20.46
CA ARG A 249 -1.86 16.09 -19.19
C ARG A 249 -1.68 17.14 -18.11
N GLU A 250 -0.56 17.84 -18.07
CA GLU A 250 -0.29 18.90 -17.12
C GLU A 250 -1.17 20.14 -17.30
N LEU A 251 -1.81 20.28 -18.44
CA LEU A 251 -2.79 21.31 -18.73
C LEU A 251 -4.23 20.93 -18.31
N ARG A 252 -4.47 19.70 -17.89
CA ARG A 252 -5.78 19.11 -17.57
C ARG A 252 -5.87 18.73 -16.11
N PHE A 253 -5.52 19.64 -15.18
CA PHE A 253 -5.34 19.34 -13.75
C PHE A 253 -6.60 19.54 -12.89
N SER A 254 -7.63 20.23 -13.39
CA SER A 254 -8.92 20.43 -12.68
C SER A 254 -10.08 20.57 -13.66
N LYS A 255 -11.31 20.39 -13.15
CA LYS A 255 -12.53 20.58 -13.96
C LYS A 255 -12.66 22.04 -14.45
N ALA A 256 -12.32 23.02 -13.61
CA ALA A 256 -12.32 24.44 -13.99
C ALA A 256 -11.34 24.71 -15.13
N ASN A 257 -10.13 24.21 -15.00
CA ASN A 257 -9.10 24.36 -16.00
C ASN A 257 -9.48 23.68 -17.34
N ILE A 258 -10.12 22.51 -17.34
CA ILE A 258 -10.62 21.87 -18.53
C ILE A 258 -11.63 22.76 -19.26
N ASN A 259 -12.54 23.43 -18.54
CA ASN A 259 -13.50 24.36 -19.14
C ASN A 259 -12.82 25.58 -19.77
N GLU A 260 -11.76 26.09 -19.16
CA GLU A 260 -10.94 27.15 -19.74
C GLU A 260 -10.25 26.68 -21.03
N LEU A 261 -9.70 25.46 -21.05
CA LEU A 261 -9.09 24.89 -22.22
C LEU A 261 -10.09 24.69 -23.38
N VAL A 262 -11.33 24.30 -23.08
CA VAL A 262 -12.41 24.22 -24.06
C VAL A 262 -12.72 25.60 -24.64
N SER A 263 -12.92 26.59 -23.79
CA SER A 263 -13.19 27.96 -24.22
C SER A 263 -12.06 28.53 -25.07
N PHE A 264 -10.85 28.25 -24.64
CA PHE A 264 -9.65 28.63 -25.37
C PHE A 264 -9.56 27.91 -26.75
N ALA A 265 -9.74 26.61 -26.81
CA ALA A 265 -9.69 25.84 -28.06
C ALA A 265 -10.75 26.37 -29.05
N ARG A 266 -11.98 26.61 -28.61
CA ARG A 266 -13.05 27.21 -29.42
C ARG A 266 -12.65 28.58 -29.98
N SER A 267 -12.02 29.44 -29.16
CA SER A 267 -11.56 30.77 -29.60
C SER A 267 -10.49 30.71 -30.72
N LYS A 268 -9.84 29.58 -30.86
CA LYS A 268 -8.79 29.33 -31.86
C LYS A 268 -9.24 28.41 -33.01
N ASN A 269 -10.54 28.18 -33.11
CA ASN A 269 -11.13 27.25 -34.10
C ASN A 269 -10.53 25.84 -33.97
N MET A 270 -10.38 25.38 -32.73
CA MET A 270 -9.90 24.04 -32.37
C MET A 270 -10.93 23.31 -31.52
N TYR A 271 -10.85 21.99 -31.49
CA TYR A 271 -11.59 21.13 -30.55
C TYR A 271 -10.69 20.11 -29.88
N LEU A 272 -11.06 19.65 -28.71
CA LEU A 272 -10.28 18.76 -27.90
C LEU A 272 -10.34 17.30 -28.39
N VAL A 273 -9.21 16.62 -28.39
CA VAL A 273 -9.11 15.17 -28.59
C VAL A 273 -8.36 14.54 -27.42
N ASP A 274 -8.68 13.28 -27.08
CA ASP A 274 -8.06 12.56 -25.96
C ASP A 274 -6.78 11.82 -26.36
N ASN A 275 -6.68 11.44 -27.63
CA ASN A 275 -5.50 10.74 -28.15
C ASN A 275 -4.65 11.69 -28.99
N PRO A 276 -3.34 11.82 -28.70
CA PRO A 276 -2.46 12.68 -29.48
C PRO A 276 -2.32 12.27 -30.97
N ILE A 277 -2.54 11.00 -31.30
CA ILE A 277 -2.52 10.51 -32.70
C ILE A 277 -3.63 11.17 -33.54
N ASP A 278 -4.78 11.46 -32.92
CA ASP A 278 -5.94 12.07 -33.58
C ASP A 278 -5.79 13.60 -33.73
N ALA A 279 -4.74 14.18 -33.15
CA ALA A 279 -4.52 15.62 -33.17
C ALA A 279 -3.81 16.11 -34.44
N GLU A 280 -4.12 17.33 -34.83
CA GLU A 280 -3.30 18.15 -35.75
C GLU A 280 -2.48 19.18 -34.94
N VAL A 281 -2.97 19.56 -33.78
CA VAL A 281 -2.36 20.55 -32.90
C VAL A 281 -2.02 19.89 -31.58
N ILE A 282 -0.80 20.12 -31.07
CA ILE A 282 -0.38 19.73 -29.73
C ILE A 282 -0.10 20.98 -28.89
N VAL A 283 -0.77 21.11 -27.76
CA VAL A 283 -0.56 22.18 -26.80
C VAL A 283 0.10 21.62 -25.55
N TYR A 284 1.23 22.19 -25.15
CA TYR A 284 2.01 21.73 -24.01
C TYR A 284 2.43 22.87 -23.08
N LYS A 285 2.81 22.55 -21.84
CA LYS A 285 3.42 23.45 -20.86
C LYS A 285 4.83 22.99 -20.46
N ASP A 286 5.05 21.68 -20.43
CA ASP A 286 6.33 21.06 -20.03
C ASP A 286 7.01 20.46 -21.28
N LYS A 287 8.14 21.07 -21.69
CA LYS A 287 8.92 20.64 -22.85
C LYS A 287 9.41 19.20 -22.74
N ASN A 288 9.84 18.75 -21.55
CA ASN A 288 10.30 17.37 -21.37
C ASN A 288 9.17 16.35 -21.56
N ARG A 289 7.95 16.72 -21.22
CA ARG A 289 6.77 15.87 -21.47
C ARG A 289 6.40 15.85 -22.94
N LEU A 290 6.48 16.98 -23.64
CA LEU A 290 6.30 17.03 -25.07
C LEU A 290 7.29 16.11 -25.78
N GLU A 291 8.58 16.20 -25.47
CA GLU A 291 9.62 15.37 -26.10
C GLU A 291 9.37 13.87 -25.88
N ARG A 292 8.93 13.48 -24.66
CA ARG A 292 8.53 12.08 -24.37
C ARG A 292 7.29 11.66 -25.16
N LEU A 293 6.31 12.55 -25.29
CA LEU A 293 5.11 12.30 -26.07
C LEU A 293 5.46 12.05 -27.53
N LEU A 294 6.22 12.94 -28.14
CA LEU A 294 6.61 12.86 -29.55
C LEU A 294 7.45 11.61 -29.87
N LYS A 295 8.25 11.11 -28.93
CA LYS A 295 8.99 9.85 -29.08
C LYS A 295 8.09 8.60 -29.13
N ASN A 296 6.88 8.70 -28.66
CA ASN A 296 5.95 7.56 -28.52
C ASN A 296 4.75 7.61 -29.48
N ILE A 297 4.69 8.60 -30.36
CA ILE A 297 3.67 8.72 -31.41
C ILE A 297 4.34 8.67 -32.79
N GLU A 298 3.57 8.21 -33.76
CA GLU A 298 4.07 8.14 -35.15
C GLU A 298 4.50 9.52 -35.66
N GLU A 299 5.53 9.55 -36.53
CA GLU A 299 5.98 10.77 -37.20
C GLU A 299 4.85 11.35 -38.05
N LYS A 300 4.31 12.46 -37.57
CA LYS A 300 3.29 13.26 -38.23
C LYS A 300 3.64 14.73 -38.02
N ASP A 301 3.36 15.54 -39.00
CA ASP A 301 3.52 17.00 -38.87
C ASP A 301 2.47 17.56 -37.93
N TYR A 302 2.89 17.91 -36.70
CA TYR A 302 2.05 18.56 -35.70
C TYR A 302 2.31 20.05 -35.66
N ILE A 303 1.24 20.83 -35.48
CA ILE A 303 1.36 22.23 -35.10
C ILE A 303 1.55 22.26 -33.59
N ILE A 304 2.67 22.76 -33.09
CA ILE A 304 3.02 22.69 -31.66
C ILE A 304 2.92 24.07 -31.02
N PHE A 305 2.20 24.17 -29.94
CA PHE A 305 2.05 25.40 -29.15
C PHE A 305 2.51 25.20 -27.71
N GLU A 306 3.30 26.15 -27.21
CA GLU A 306 3.57 26.29 -25.78
C GLU A 306 2.48 27.12 -25.12
N PHE A 307 1.94 26.62 -24.02
CA PHE A 307 0.96 27.34 -23.20
C PHE A 307 1.68 28.13 -22.10
N ASP A 308 1.59 29.45 -22.18
CA ASP A 308 2.08 30.38 -21.15
C ASP A 308 0.88 31.05 -20.48
N GLU A 309 0.70 30.79 -19.17
CA GLU A 309 -0.42 31.34 -18.37
C GLU A 309 -0.47 32.89 -18.36
N SER A 310 0.70 33.53 -18.55
CA SER A 310 0.82 35.00 -18.49
C SER A 310 0.58 35.70 -19.84
N LYS A 311 0.74 34.98 -20.96
CA LYS A 311 0.78 35.56 -22.31
C LYS A 311 -0.11 34.85 -23.32
N GLY A 312 -0.83 33.81 -22.93
CA GLY A 312 -1.51 32.94 -23.88
C GLY A 312 -0.53 32.03 -24.65
N MET A 313 -1.01 31.41 -25.76
CA MET A 313 -0.17 30.51 -26.53
C MET A 313 0.90 31.23 -27.36
N LYS A 314 2.10 30.66 -27.35
CA LYS A 314 3.13 30.94 -28.35
C LYS A 314 3.25 29.79 -29.32
N LEU A 315 3.26 30.09 -30.61
CA LEU A 315 3.54 29.12 -31.66
C LEU A 315 5.04 28.78 -31.65
N TRP A 316 5.36 27.50 -31.61
CA TRP A 316 6.67 26.98 -31.96
C TRP A 316 6.57 26.40 -33.37
N ILE A 317 7.38 26.94 -34.28
CA ILE A 317 7.52 26.45 -35.65
C ILE A 317 8.60 25.38 -35.64
#